data_7a7beba60b2d1d7586ddc6203b97c62e
#
_entry.id   7a7beba60b2d1d7586ddc6203b97c62e
#
_cell.length_a   1.000
_cell.length_b   1.000
_cell.length_c   1.000
_cell.angle_alpha   90.00
_cell.angle_beta   90.00
_cell.angle_gamma   90.00
#
_symmetry.space_group_name_H-M   'P 1'
#
loop_
_entity.id
_entity.type
_entity.pdbx_description
1 polymer ?
#
loop_
_entity_poly.entity_id
_entity_poly.type
_entity_poly.pdbx_seq_one_letter_code
_entity_poly.pdbx_strand_id
1 'polypeptide(L)'
;MRIVFRIIKLFWKYWPRAIFAYFCILATAAFALAIPRLIGQAIDSAIGLNQPRTLIIIALTLIAASLLRGLFGYGQTYLAEFLSQRVAYDLRNSLYDHLQRLSYAFHDRSHTGQLMSRATVDVEGVRMFVGFGLLRGAYFLLLIVAISILL
;
A
#
# COMPACT_ATOMS: atom_id res chain seq x y z
N MET A 1 -6.31 -21.88 -3.91
CA MET A 1 -5.93 -21.10 -5.11
C MET A 1 -7.09 -20.34 -5.78
N ARG A 2 -8.29 -20.90 -5.95
CA ARG A 2 -9.43 -20.21 -6.60
C ARG A 2 -9.89 -18.92 -5.88
N ILE A 3 -9.74 -18.83 -4.56
CA ILE A 3 -10.17 -17.66 -3.76
C ILE A 3 -9.23 -16.47 -3.99
N VAL A 4 -7.91 -16.71 -3.95
CA VAL A 4 -6.90 -15.67 -4.21
C VAL A 4 -7.06 -15.08 -5.61
N PHE A 5 -7.32 -15.94 -6.61
CA PHE A 5 -7.55 -15.51 -7.98
C PHE A 5 -8.80 -14.64 -8.14
N ARG A 6 -9.87 -14.91 -7.39
CA ARG A 6 -11.06 -14.06 -7.35
C ARG A 6 -10.80 -12.70 -6.71
N ILE A 7 -10.00 -12.65 -5.64
CA ILE A 7 -9.60 -11.40 -4.98
C ILE A 7 -8.74 -10.57 -5.93
N ILE A 8 -7.78 -11.19 -6.62
CA ILE A 8 -6.94 -10.52 -7.63
C ILE A 8 -7.79 -9.97 -8.79
N LYS A 9 -8.81 -10.71 -9.24
CA LYS A 9 -9.73 -10.25 -10.30
C LYS A 9 -10.58 -9.05 -9.86
N LEU A 10 -11.02 -9.02 -8.61
CA LEU A 10 -11.70 -7.86 -8.02
C LEU A 10 -10.76 -6.64 -7.93
N PHE A 11 -9.51 -6.86 -7.55
CA PHE A 11 -8.49 -5.83 -7.50
C PHE A 11 -8.18 -5.27 -8.91
N TRP A 12 -8.20 -6.12 -9.94
CA TRP A 12 -7.99 -5.71 -11.34
C TRP A 12 -9.01 -4.70 -11.86
N LYS A 13 -10.22 -4.69 -11.31
CA LYS A 13 -11.24 -3.67 -11.61
C LYS A 13 -10.74 -2.24 -11.31
N TYR A 14 -9.83 -2.10 -10.36
CA TYR A 14 -9.28 -0.82 -9.90
C TYR A 14 -7.82 -0.60 -10.36
N TRP A 15 -7.40 -1.31 -11.42
CA TRP A 15 -6.03 -1.31 -11.89
C TRP A 15 -5.38 0.07 -12.11
N PRO A 16 -6.07 1.13 -12.66
CA PRO A 16 -5.42 2.41 -12.86
C PRO A 16 -5.02 3.07 -11.53
N ARG A 17 -5.85 2.91 -10.49
CA ARG A 17 -5.52 3.39 -9.13
C ARG A 17 -4.44 2.53 -8.47
N ALA A 18 -4.43 1.24 -8.75
CA ALA A 18 -3.39 0.34 -8.29
C ALA A 18 -2.02 0.70 -8.89
N ILE A 19 -1.96 1.00 -10.20
CA ILE A 19 -0.74 1.48 -10.84
C ILE A 19 -0.23 2.76 -10.19
N PHE A 20 -1.13 3.72 -9.92
CA PHE A 20 -0.74 4.95 -9.26
C PHE A 20 -0.24 4.72 -7.81
N ALA A 21 -0.85 3.77 -7.10
CA ALA A 21 -0.36 3.34 -5.78
C ALA A 21 1.06 2.75 -5.88
N TYR A 22 1.30 1.86 -6.85
CA TYR A 22 2.65 1.30 -7.09
C TYR A 22 3.66 2.35 -7.52
N PHE A 23 3.26 3.35 -8.30
CA PHE A 23 4.11 4.49 -8.63
C PHE A 23 4.53 5.27 -7.36
N CYS A 24 3.57 5.55 -6.46
CA CYS A 24 3.86 6.19 -5.18
C CYS A 24 4.80 5.32 -4.31
N ILE A 25 4.62 3.99 -4.34
CA ILE A 25 5.50 3.03 -3.64
C ILE A 25 6.93 3.13 -4.17
N LEU A 26 7.11 3.10 -5.50
CA LEU A 26 8.41 3.21 -6.15
C LEU A 26 9.09 4.54 -5.82
N ALA A 27 8.35 5.65 -5.93
CA ALA A 27 8.86 6.98 -5.59
C ALA A 27 9.30 7.06 -4.12
N THR A 28 8.48 6.57 -3.20
CA THR A 28 8.81 6.55 -1.75
C THR A 28 10.05 5.70 -1.47
N ALA A 29 10.18 4.54 -2.12
CA ALA A 29 11.36 3.68 -2.00
C ALA A 29 12.61 4.34 -2.57
N ALA A 30 12.51 5.00 -3.72
CA ALA A 30 13.63 5.73 -4.32
C ALA A 30 14.15 6.84 -3.39
N PHE A 31 13.25 7.64 -2.81
CA PHE A 31 13.64 8.66 -1.82
C PHE A 31 14.19 8.05 -0.53
N ALA A 32 13.70 6.89 -0.09
CA ALA A 32 14.24 6.20 1.07
C ALA A 32 15.71 5.80 0.91
N LEU A 33 16.13 5.49 -0.32
CA LEU A 33 17.52 5.16 -0.66
C LEU A 33 18.35 6.39 -0.98
N ALA A 34 17.75 7.46 -1.54
CA ALA A 34 18.44 8.68 -1.91
C ALA A 34 18.82 9.54 -0.69
N ILE A 35 17.93 9.65 0.30
CA ILE A 35 18.15 10.50 1.49
C ILE A 35 19.42 10.14 2.25
N PRO A 36 19.73 8.86 2.61
CA PRO A 36 20.97 8.51 3.29
C PRO A 36 22.22 8.87 2.49
N ARG A 37 22.20 8.74 1.16
CA ARG A 37 23.30 9.14 0.28
C ARG A 37 23.53 10.64 0.30
N LEU A 38 22.46 11.43 0.27
CA LEU A 38 22.55 12.89 0.36
C LEU A 38 23.11 13.33 1.72
N ILE A 39 22.74 12.62 2.80
CA ILE A 39 23.30 12.89 4.14
C ILE A 39 24.81 12.60 4.16
N GLY A 40 25.24 11.46 3.57
CA GLY A 40 26.67 11.15 3.43
C GLY A 40 27.42 12.25 2.70
N GLN A 41 26.92 12.69 1.54
CA GLN A 41 27.52 13.81 0.77
C GLN A 41 27.55 15.11 1.56
N ALA A 42 26.54 15.40 2.38
CA ALA A 42 26.54 16.58 3.24
C ALA A 42 27.67 16.54 4.27
N ILE A 43 27.87 15.35 4.90
CA ILE A 43 28.94 15.15 5.89
C ILE A 43 30.32 15.29 5.24
N ASP A 44 30.52 14.64 4.09
CA ASP A 44 31.81 14.70 3.35
C ASP A 44 32.14 16.12 2.92
N SER A 45 31.12 16.86 2.45
CA SER A 45 31.29 18.27 2.04
C SER A 45 31.53 19.20 3.23
N ALA A 46 30.97 18.90 4.40
CA ALA A 46 31.18 19.66 5.61
C ALA A 46 32.63 19.52 6.15
N ILE A 47 33.13 18.26 6.13
CA ILE A 47 34.44 17.91 6.69
C ILE A 47 35.59 18.27 5.70
N GLY A 48 35.37 18.00 4.39
CA GLY A 48 36.45 18.07 3.40
C GLY A 48 36.63 19.40 2.69
N LEU A 49 35.59 20.15 2.42
CA LEU A 49 35.62 21.28 1.48
C LEU A 49 35.42 22.67 2.10
N ASN A 50 34.99 22.75 3.35
CA ASN A 50 34.66 24.01 4.06
C ASN A 50 33.89 25.05 3.20
N GLN A 51 32.98 24.54 2.33
CA GLN A 51 32.20 25.34 1.38
C GLN A 51 30.75 25.53 1.88
N PRO A 52 30.43 26.67 2.50
CA PRO A 52 29.10 26.91 3.07
C PRO A 52 27.97 26.89 2.02
N ARG A 53 28.27 27.28 0.79
CA ARG A 53 27.31 27.31 -0.31
C ARG A 53 26.85 25.90 -0.70
N THR A 54 27.75 24.94 -0.75
CA THR A 54 27.44 23.52 -1.06
C THR A 54 26.59 22.92 0.03
N LEU A 55 26.84 23.18 1.29
CA LEU A 55 26.02 22.73 2.43
C LEU A 55 24.59 23.25 2.36
N ILE A 56 24.39 24.53 2.00
CA ILE A 56 23.06 25.11 1.86
C ILE A 56 22.29 24.40 0.73
N ILE A 57 22.91 24.13 -0.42
CA ILE A 57 22.29 23.45 -1.53
C ILE A 57 21.88 22.02 -1.13
N ILE A 58 22.76 21.28 -0.47
CA ILE A 58 22.47 19.93 -0.02
C ILE A 58 21.34 19.94 1.03
N ALA A 59 21.35 20.89 1.97
CA ALA A 59 20.28 21.03 2.97
C ALA A 59 18.92 21.32 2.31
N LEU A 60 18.85 22.21 1.34
CA LEU A 60 17.64 22.50 0.59
C LEU A 60 17.16 21.26 -0.20
N THR A 61 18.09 20.53 -0.82
CA THR A 61 17.77 19.29 -1.54
C THR A 61 17.23 18.21 -0.61
N LEU A 62 17.80 18.08 0.59
CA LEU A 62 17.31 17.15 1.62
C LEU A 62 15.89 17.51 2.08
N ILE A 63 15.62 18.79 2.31
CA ILE A 63 14.27 19.27 2.68
C ILE A 63 13.28 18.95 1.56
N ALA A 64 13.61 19.29 0.31
CA ALA A 64 12.76 19.01 -0.84
C ALA A 64 12.51 17.50 -1.03
N ALA A 65 13.56 16.69 -0.93
CA ALA A 65 13.44 15.23 -1.02
C ALA A 65 12.56 14.64 0.10
N SER A 66 12.70 15.16 1.31
CA SER A 66 11.88 14.72 2.47
C SER A 66 10.42 15.11 2.31
N LEU A 67 10.12 16.30 1.82
CA LEU A 67 8.76 16.76 1.52
C LEU A 67 8.10 15.90 0.42
N LEU A 68 8.83 15.65 -0.67
CA LEU A 68 8.36 14.79 -1.77
C LEU A 68 8.12 13.35 -1.27
N ARG A 69 9.03 12.80 -0.48
CA ARG A 69 8.85 11.48 0.15
C ARG A 69 7.59 11.44 1.00
N GLY A 70 7.34 12.47 1.81
CA GLY A 70 6.14 12.58 2.63
C GLY A 70 4.86 12.63 1.79
N LEU A 71 4.86 13.38 0.69
CA LEU A 71 3.73 13.49 -0.24
C LEU A 71 3.42 12.16 -0.92
N PHE A 72 4.43 11.47 -1.46
CA PHE A 72 4.25 10.15 -2.06
C PHE A 72 3.87 9.09 -1.02
N GLY A 73 4.41 9.16 0.20
CA GLY A 73 4.04 8.29 1.31
C GLY A 73 2.58 8.46 1.73
N TYR A 74 2.07 9.69 1.76
CA TYR A 74 0.66 9.97 1.97
C TYR A 74 -0.19 9.37 0.85
N GLY A 75 0.17 9.64 -0.42
CA GLY A 75 -0.52 9.08 -1.59
C GLY A 75 -0.56 7.54 -1.57
N GLN A 76 0.55 6.90 -1.26
CA GLN A 76 0.64 5.45 -1.09
C GLN A 76 -0.33 4.91 -0.03
N THR A 77 -0.35 5.52 1.16
CA THR A 77 -1.21 5.08 2.26
C THR A 77 -2.68 5.32 1.94
N TYR A 78 -3.01 6.48 1.41
CA TYR A 78 -4.37 6.83 1.00
C TYR A 78 -4.92 5.87 -0.06
N LEU A 79 -4.14 5.61 -1.12
CA LEU A 79 -4.56 4.71 -2.19
C LEU A 79 -4.67 3.26 -1.72
N ALA A 80 -3.78 2.81 -0.85
CA ALA A 80 -3.84 1.48 -0.26
C ALA A 80 -5.13 1.29 0.55
N GLU A 81 -5.46 2.26 1.40
CA GLU A 81 -6.69 2.22 2.19
C GLU A 81 -7.94 2.32 1.30
N PHE A 82 -7.93 3.24 0.33
CA PHE A 82 -9.03 3.39 -0.62
C PHE A 82 -9.30 2.09 -1.40
N LEU A 83 -8.26 1.44 -1.92
CA LEU A 83 -8.39 0.20 -2.70
C LEU A 83 -8.89 -0.94 -1.83
N SER A 84 -8.35 -1.10 -0.61
CA SER A 84 -8.77 -2.14 0.32
C SER A 84 -10.24 -1.98 0.72
N GLN A 85 -10.70 -0.76 0.99
CA GLN A 85 -12.09 -0.46 1.32
C GLN A 85 -13.03 -0.71 0.14
N ARG A 86 -12.63 -0.38 -1.09
CA ARG A 86 -13.44 -0.66 -2.28
C ARG A 86 -13.62 -2.15 -2.54
N VAL A 87 -12.56 -2.94 -2.37
CA VAL A 87 -12.64 -4.40 -2.48
C VAL A 87 -13.56 -4.97 -1.40
N ALA A 88 -13.45 -4.49 -0.16
CA ALA A 88 -14.34 -4.90 0.92
C ALA A 88 -15.80 -4.54 0.66
N TYR A 89 -16.07 -3.34 0.12
CA TYR A 89 -17.41 -2.90 -0.26
C TYR A 89 -18.02 -3.79 -1.34
N ASP A 90 -17.28 -4.04 -2.44
CA ASP A 90 -17.74 -4.91 -3.53
C ASP A 90 -18.02 -6.34 -3.02
N LEU A 91 -17.17 -6.83 -2.11
CA LEU A 91 -17.33 -8.16 -1.54
C LEU A 91 -18.56 -8.25 -0.62
N ARG A 92 -18.77 -7.25 0.23
CA ARG A 92 -19.99 -7.18 1.09
C ARG A 92 -21.25 -7.15 0.24
N ASN A 93 -21.33 -6.28 -0.77
CA ASN A 93 -22.49 -6.19 -1.65
C ASN A 93 -22.76 -7.51 -2.36
N SER A 94 -21.73 -8.15 -2.91
CA SER A 94 -21.86 -9.45 -3.56
C SER A 94 -22.34 -10.55 -2.60
N LEU A 95 -21.93 -10.49 -1.35
CA LEU A 95 -22.38 -11.43 -0.30
C LEU A 95 -23.83 -11.18 0.09
N TYR A 96 -24.24 -9.94 0.26
CA TYR A 96 -25.64 -9.56 0.54
C TYR A 96 -26.57 -9.96 -0.61
N ASP A 97 -26.20 -9.65 -1.85
CA ASP A 97 -26.96 -10.04 -3.04
C ASP A 97 -27.15 -11.57 -3.11
N HIS A 98 -26.11 -12.31 -2.76
CA HIS A 98 -26.18 -13.78 -2.72
C HIS A 98 -27.10 -14.28 -1.61
N LEU A 99 -27.00 -13.72 -0.41
CA LEU A 99 -27.85 -14.09 0.73
C LEU A 99 -29.33 -13.81 0.47
N GLN A 100 -29.65 -12.68 -0.16
CA GLN A 100 -31.04 -12.32 -0.50
C GLN A 100 -31.67 -13.26 -1.54
N ARG A 101 -30.87 -13.93 -2.37
CA ARG A 101 -31.34 -14.89 -3.37
C ARG A 101 -31.52 -16.31 -2.82
N LEU A 102 -31.12 -16.57 -1.59
CA LEU A 102 -31.28 -17.89 -0.95
C LEU A 102 -32.71 -18.10 -0.44
N SER A 103 -33.16 -19.34 -0.47
CA SER A 103 -34.53 -19.71 -0.04
C SER A 103 -34.70 -19.53 1.48
N TYR A 104 -35.94 -19.29 1.91
CA TYR A 104 -36.33 -19.22 3.33
C TYR A 104 -35.87 -20.44 4.12
N ALA A 105 -35.92 -21.64 3.54
CA ALA A 105 -35.48 -22.88 4.18
C ALA A 105 -33.96 -22.88 4.50
N PHE A 106 -33.18 -22.12 3.79
CA PHE A 106 -31.75 -21.92 4.12
C PHE A 106 -31.59 -21.00 5.34
N HIS A 107 -32.37 -19.93 5.43
CA HIS A 107 -32.33 -18.98 6.54
C HIS A 107 -32.77 -19.63 7.86
N ASP A 108 -33.75 -20.53 7.82
CA ASP A 108 -34.24 -21.30 9.00
C ASP A 108 -33.18 -22.28 9.53
N ARG A 109 -32.36 -22.86 8.65
CA ARG A 109 -31.30 -23.81 9.01
C ARG A 109 -29.97 -23.19 9.33
N SER A 110 -29.73 -21.95 8.90
CA SER A 110 -28.48 -21.27 9.08
C SER A 110 -28.52 -20.36 10.30
N HIS A 111 -27.56 -20.51 11.21
CA HIS A 111 -27.41 -19.59 12.33
C HIS A 111 -27.10 -18.18 11.80
N THR A 112 -28.03 -17.26 11.96
CA THR A 112 -27.91 -15.84 11.52
C THR A 112 -26.61 -15.20 12.02
N GLY A 113 -26.14 -15.56 13.21
CA GLY A 113 -24.87 -15.11 13.76
C GLY A 113 -23.63 -15.54 12.94
N GLN A 114 -23.63 -16.77 12.38
CA GLN A 114 -22.53 -17.21 11.51
C GLN A 114 -22.47 -16.44 10.18
N LEU A 115 -23.65 -16.15 9.61
CA LEU A 115 -23.72 -15.37 8.37
C LEU A 115 -23.24 -13.93 8.59
N MET A 116 -23.64 -13.32 9.71
CA MET A 116 -23.17 -11.98 10.11
C MET A 116 -21.67 -11.96 10.40
N SER A 117 -21.14 -12.96 11.08
CA SER A 117 -19.71 -13.09 11.33
C SER A 117 -18.92 -13.19 10.03
N ARG A 118 -19.34 -13.98 9.06
CA ARG A 118 -18.69 -14.06 7.74
C ARG A 118 -18.77 -12.76 6.98
N ALA A 119 -19.90 -12.07 7.01
CA ALA A 119 -20.07 -10.78 6.33
C ALA A 119 -19.18 -9.67 6.92
N THR A 120 -18.78 -9.82 8.19
CA THR A 120 -17.99 -8.80 8.88
C THR A 120 -16.53 -9.20 9.01
N VAL A 121 -16.25 -10.34 9.63
CA VAL A 121 -14.88 -10.76 10.00
C VAL A 121 -14.09 -11.27 8.79
N ASP A 122 -14.70 -12.12 7.94
CA ASP A 122 -14.01 -12.69 6.79
C ASP A 122 -13.73 -11.60 5.74
N VAL A 123 -14.67 -10.67 5.53
CA VAL A 123 -14.48 -9.53 4.62
C VAL A 123 -13.40 -8.59 5.13
N GLU A 124 -13.33 -8.36 6.44
CA GLU A 124 -12.28 -7.57 7.07
C GLU A 124 -10.89 -8.22 6.88
N GLY A 125 -10.81 -9.55 7.00
CA GLY A 125 -9.60 -10.30 6.68
C GLY A 125 -9.13 -10.09 5.24
N VAL A 126 -10.05 -10.11 4.26
CA VAL A 126 -9.72 -9.81 2.85
C VAL A 126 -9.27 -8.37 2.68
N ARG A 127 -9.92 -7.40 3.34
CA ARG A 127 -9.52 -5.98 3.33
C ARG A 127 -8.08 -5.81 3.81
N MET A 128 -7.75 -6.43 4.95
CA MET A 128 -6.40 -6.39 5.50
C MET A 128 -5.39 -7.04 4.55
N PHE A 129 -5.72 -8.18 3.96
CA PHE A 129 -4.83 -8.83 2.99
C PHE A 129 -4.54 -7.93 1.77
N VAL A 130 -5.53 -7.23 1.24
CA VAL A 130 -5.34 -6.31 0.11
C VAL A 130 -4.49 -5.10 0.52
N GLY A 131 -4.80 -4.46 1.64
CA GLY A 131 -4.10 -3.26 2.11
C GLY A 131 -2.68 -3.53 2.58
N PHE A 132 -2.50 -4.51 3.46
CA PHE A 132 -1.20 -4.84 4.05
C PHE A 132 -0.42 -5.87 3.23
N GLY A 133 -1.08 -6.92 2.73
CA GLY A 133 -0.40 -8.00 2.03
C GLY A 133 0.08 -7.59 0.64
N LEU A 134 -0.81 -7.12 -0.22
CA LEU A 134 -0.47 -6.80 -1.60
C LEU A 134 0.29 -5.48 -1.74
N LEU A 135 -0.17 -4.41 -1.10
CA LEU A 135 0.39 -3.08 -1.32
C LEU A 135 1.58 -2.79 -0.42
N ARG A 136 1.49 -3.04 0.89
CA ARG A 136 2.65 -2.86 1.79
C ARG A 136 3.70 -3.95 1.62
N GLY A 137 3.27 -5.20 1.35
CA GLY A 137 4.20 -6.29 1.05
C GLY A 137 5.08 -6.00 -0.15
N ALA A 138 4.52 -5.41 -1.22
CA ALA A 138 5.27 -4.98 -2.39
C ALA A 138 6.34 -3.93 -2.04
N TYR A 139 6.04 -2.96 -1.17
CA TYR A 139 7.01 -1.97 -0.69
C TYR A 139 8.19 -2.62 0.03
N PHE A 140 7.93 -3.55 0.95
CA PHE A 140 9.00 -4.26 1.67
C PHE A 140 9.86 -5.11 0.74
N LEU A 141 9.24 -5.83 -0.22
CA LEU A 141 9.98 -6.60 -1.20
C LEU A 141 10.89 -5.71 -2.06
N LEU A 142 10.37 -4.57 -2.53
CA LEU A 142 11.17 -3.60 -3.29
C LEU A 142 12.35 -3.07 -2.48
N LEU A 143 12.15 -2.73 -1.21
CA LEU A 143 13.24 -2.27 -0.34
C LEU A 143 14.29 -3.37 -0.14
N ILE A 144 13.88 -4.60 0.13
CA ILE A 144 14.82 -5.73 0.32
C ILE A 144 15.66 -5.93 -0.93
N VAL A 145 15.01 -6.00 -2.11
CA VAL A 145 15.71 -6.16 -3.39
C VAL A 145 16.63 -4.98 -3.67
N ALA A 146 16.17 -3.76 -3.46
CA ALA A 146 16.97 -2.57 -3.73
C ALA A 146 18.19 -2.48 -2.80
N ILE A 147 18.05 -2.81 -1.52
CA ILE A 147 19.17 -2.83 -0.57
C ILE A 147 20.16 -3.95 -0.94
N SER A 148 19.66 -5.14 -1.33
CA SER A 148 20.52 -6.27 -1.71
C SER A 148 21.33 -6.02 -2.99
N ILE A 149 20.86 -5.15 -3.89
CA ILE A 149 21.60 -4.75 -5.10
C ILE A 149 22.63 -3.66 -4.80
N LEU A 150 22.39 -2.86 -3.75
CA LEU A 150 23.26 -1.73 -3.40
C LEU A 150 24.40 -2.11 -2.44
N LEU A 151 24.29 -3.23 -1.76
CA LEU A 151 25.30 -3.80 -0.88
C LEU A 151 26.25 -4.71 -1.64
#